data_b530f37356277546cf2655a71e3f837f
#
_entry.id   b530f37356277546cf2655a71e3f837f
#
_cell.length_a   1.000
_cell.length_b   1.000
_cell.length_c   1.000
_cell.angle_alpha   90.00
_cell.angle_beta   90.00
_cell.angle_gamma   90.00
#
_symmetry.space_group_name_H-M   'P 1'
#
loop_
_entity.id
_entity.type
_entity.pdbx_description
1 polymer ?
#
loop_
_entity_poly.entity_id
_entity_poly.type
_entity_poly.pdbx_seq_one_letter_code
_entity_poly.pdbx_strand_id
1 'polypeptide(L)'
;TGTWVTNPSSLDIDHFVPLANAHASGGWAWSSTTKRNYYNDLSDPKHLIAVTASANRSKGSRGPESWKPTDTSYWCVYAHSWATIKTRWELTVTASELGALTIMLNQCDAEPSSKWTPPAAPATTTSSTSTSSTSATVAQTNTTTPANPGNTKNCSDFSSYAEAEAWF
;
A
#
# COMPACT_ATOMS: atom_id res chain seq x y z
N THR A 1 5.42 -0.02 -11.97
CA THR A 1 6.64 -0.34 -12.75
C THR A 1 6.32 -0.79 -14.19
N GLY A 2 5.05 -1.07 -14.52
CA GLY A 2 4.64 -1.54 -15.86
C GLY A 2 5.26 -2.88 -16.29
N THR A 3 5.80 -3.66 -15.37
CA THR A 3 6.50 -4.91 -15.66
C THR A 3 5.65 -6.10 -15.23
N TRP A 4 5.49 -7.08 -16.12
CA TRP A 4 4.89 -8.36 -15.76
C TRP A 4 5.83 -9.20 -14.92
N VAL A 5 5.32 -9.75 -13.83
CA VAL A 5 6.06 -10.63 -12.91
C VAL A 5 5.35 -11.98 -12.89
N THR A 6 6.07 -13.03 -13.23
CA THR A 6 5.54 -14.41 -13.26
C THR A 6 5.86 -15.19 -11.99
N ASN A 7 6.82 -14.72 -11.18
CA ASN A 7 7.17 -15.36 -9.91
C ASN A 7 6.54 -14.58 -8.74
N PRO A 8 5.54 -15.15 -8.04
CA PRO A 8 4.90 -14.49 -6.90
C PRO A 8 5.86 -14.09 -5.78
N SER A 9 6.95 -14.84 -5.57
CA SER A 9 7.96 -14.53 -4.54
C SER A 9 8.77 -13.26 -4.84
N SER A 10 8.61 -12.68 -6.03
CA SER A 10 9.21 -11.38 -6.38
C SER A 10 8.29 -10.19 -6.05
N LEU A 11 7.09 -10.47 -5.51
CA LEU A 11 6.10 -9.47 -5.15
C LEU A 11 5.99 -9.34 -3.63
N ASP A 12 5.78 -8.12 -3.18
CA ASP A 12 5.34 -7.78 -1.84
C ASP A 12 3.89 -7.25 -1.92
N ILE A 13 3.13 -7.39 -0.84
CA ILE A 13 1.89 -6.65 -0.64
C ILE A 13 2.26 -5.34 0.04
N ASP A 14 1.97 -4.23 -0.61
CA ASP A 14 2.32 -2.88 -0.16
C ASP A 14 1.06 -2.12 0.25
N HIS A 15 1.11 -1.43 1.39
CA HIS A 15 0.13 -0.41 1.72
C HIS A 15 0.38 0.81 0.83
N PHE A 16 -0.60 1.16 0.00
CA PHE A 16 -0.48 2.25 -0.97
C PHE A 16 -0.05 3.55 -0.29
N VAL A 17 -0.72 3.94 0.80
CA VAL A 17 -0.23 4.92 1.77
C VAL A 17 0.46 4.14 2.89
N PRO A 18 1.78 4.25 3.05
CA PRO A 18 2.54 3.47 4.03
C PRO A 18 2.02 3.65 5.46
N LEU A 19 2.10 2.59 6.27
CA LEU A 19 1.70 2.63 7.69
C LEU A 19 2.34 3.81 8.43
N ALA A 20 3.62 4.03 8.18
CA ALA A 20 4.37 5.10 8.76
C ALA A 20 3.86 6.50 8.35
N ASN A 21 3.49 6.67 7.08
CA ASN A 21 2.89 7.91 6.61
C ASN A 21 1.49 8.09 7.22
N ALA A 22 0.67 7.05 7.24
CA ALA A 22 -0.65 7.08 7.85
C ALA A 22 -0.58 7.45 9.34
N HIS A 23 0.36 6.85 10.08
CA HIS A 23 0.60 7.19 11.49
C HIS A 23 0.92 8.67 11.65
N ALA A 24 1.92 9.19 10.93
CA ALA A 24 2.32 10.60 10.98
C ALA A 24 1.19 11.56 10.55
N SER A 25 0.27 11.10 9.73
CA SER A 25 -0.84 11.88 9.17
C SER A 25 -2.10 11.92 10.05
N GLY A 26 -2.04 11.43 11.28
CA GLY A 26 -3.17 11.39 12.22
C GLY A 26 -3.49 10.00 12.77
N GLY A 27 -3.01 8.93 12.14
CA GLY A 27 -3.21 7.56 12.57
C GLY A 27 -2.63 7.23 13.95
N TRP A 28 -1.70 8.06 14.46
CA TRP A 28 -1.20 7.95 15.84
C TRP A 28 -2.32 8.05 16.88
N ALA A 29 -3.38 8.80 16.60
CA ALA A 29 -4.53 8.97 17.48
C ALA A 29 -5.58 7.85 17.37
N TRP A 30 -5.44 6.93 16.41
CA TRP A 30 -6.39 5.86 16.19
C TRP A 30 -6.39 4.83 17.33
N SER A 31 -7.57 4.25 17.58
CA SER A 31 -7.68 3.07 18.44
C SER A 31 -6.96 1.87 17.80
N SER A 32 -6.58 0.88 18.60
CA SER A 32 -5.99 -0.38 18.10
C SER A 32 -6.91 -1.07 17.09
N THR A 33 -8.23 -0.99 17.27
CA THR A 33 -9.20 -1.53 16.31
C THR A 33 -9.12 -0.79 14.97
N THR A 34 -9.06 0.54 14.98
CA THR A 34 -8.95 1.35 13.75
C THR A 34 -7.63 1.09 13.03
N LYS A 35 -6.52 0.99 13.76
CA LYS A 35 -5.20 0.63 13.21
C LYS A 35 -5.24 -0.74 12.53
N ARG A 36 -5.85 -1.75 13.18
CA ARG A 36 -6.04 -3.08 12.60
C ARG A 36 -6.90 -3.04 11.34
N ASN A 37 -7.97 -2.27 11.34
CA ASN A 37 -8.84 -2.12 10.17
C ASN A 37 -8.09 -1.47 9.00
N TYR A 38 -7.27 -0.44 9.26
CA TYR A 38 -6.41 0.17 8.25
C TYR A 38 -5.41 -0.84 7.68
N TYR A 39 -4.72 -1.56 8.56
CA TYR A 39 -3.72 -2.57 8.16
C TYR A 39 -4.30 -3.65 7.23
N ASN A 40 -5.54 -4.06 7.45
CA ASN A 40 -6.20 -5.17 6.75
C ASN A 40 -7.30 -4.72 5.79
N ASP A 41 -7.35 -3.45 5.38
CA ASP A 41 -8.44 -2.97 4.53
C ASP A 41 -8.35 -3.55 3.11
N LEU A 42 -9.23 -4.50 2.83
CA LEU A 42 -9.42 -5.11 1.50
C LEU A 42 -10.66 -4.58 0.78
N SER A 43 -11.37 -3.62 1.36
CA SER A 43 -12.59 -3.07 0.77
C SER A 43 -12.29 -2.07 -0.35
N ASP A 44 -11.09 -1.48 -0.37
CA ASP A 44 -10.57 -0.72 -1.49
C ASP A 44 -9.43 -1.52 -2.15
N PRO A 45 -9.58 -1.95 -3.41
CA PRO A 45 -8.56 -2.74 -4.11
C PRO A 45 -7.23 -1.99 -4.32
N LYS A 46 -7.20 -0.69 -4.02
CA LYS A 46 -6.00 0.14 -4.11
C LYS A 46 -5.32 0.36 -2.76
N HIS A 47 -5.94 -0.03 -1.66
CA HIS A 47 -5.36 0.13 -0.33
C HIS A 47 -4.15 -0.79 -0.13
N LEU A 48 -4.32 -2.06 -0.48
CA LEU A 48 -3.26 -3.09 -0.50
C LEU A 48 -3.03 -3.56 -1.93
N ILE A 49 -1.82 -3.36 -2.44
CA ILE A 49 -1.48 -3.67 -3.83
C ILE A 49 -0.27 -4.59 -3.93
N ALA A 50 -0.29 -5.51 -4.89
CA ALA A 50 0.88 -6.30 -5.24
C ALA A 50 1.85 -5.45 -6.07
N VAL A 51 3.07 -5.32 -5.59
CA VAL A 51 4.15 -4.58 -6.25
C VAL A 51 5.44 -5.41 -6.25
N THR A 52 6.40 -5.07 -7.11
CA THR A 52 7.72 -5.72 -7.01
C THR A 52 8.37 -5.39 -5.67
N ALA A 53 9.02 -6.36 -5.05
CA ALA A 53 9.74 -6.18 -3.79
C ALA A 53 10.77 -5.03 -3.87
N SER A 54 11.40 -4.83 -5.03
CA SER A 54 12.32 -3.71 -5.26
C SER A 54 11.60 -2.35 -5.23
N ALA A 55 10.42 -2.22 -5.84
CA ALA A 55 9.65 -0.99 -5.82
C ALA A 55 9.13 -0.67 -4.41
N ASN A 56 8.61 -1.69 -3.68
CA ASN A 56 8.17 -1.55 -2.31
C ASN A 56 9.31 -1.04 -1.41
N ARG A 57 10.46 -1.68 -1.43
CA ARG A 57 11.64 -1.27 -0.65
C ARG A 57 12.17 0.09 -1.07
N SER A 58 12.12 0.40 -2.38
CA SER A 58 12.45 1.75 -2.87
C SER A 58 11.48 2.80 -2.37
N LYS A 59 10.18 2.51 -2.27
CA LYS A 59 9.18 3.43 -1.73
C LYS A 59 9.36 3.59 -0.22
N GLY A 60 9.42 2.50 0.51
CA GLY A 60 9.53 2.52 1.97
C GLY A 60 8.36 3.29 2.58
N SER A 61 8.67 4.10 3.59
CA SER A 61 7.69 4.96 4.28
C SER A 61 7.45 6.32 3.59
N ARG A 62 8.05 6.55 2.41
CA ARG A 62 8.06 7.85 1.74
C ARG A 62 6.72 8.21 1.14
N GLY A 63 6.37 9.49 1.25
CA GLY A 63 5.24 10.10 0.57
C GLY A 63 5.58 10.54 -0.87
N PRO A 64 4.58 11.04 -1.62
CA PRO A 64 4.73 11.46 -3.02
C PRO A 64 5.73 12.59 -3.23
N GLU A 65 6.06 13.36 -2.20
CA GLU A 65 7.09 14.41 -2.24
C GLU A 65 8.52 13.84 -2.32
N SER A 66 8.72 12.60 -1.83
CA SER A 66 10.04 11.97 -1.71
C SER A 66 10.21 10.74 -2.59
N TRP A 67 9.11 10.15 -3.05
CA TRP A 67 9.12 8.99 -3.94
C TRP A 67 7.92 9.01 -4.88
N LYS A 68 8.15 8.63 -6.12
CA LYS A 68 7.13 8.52 -7.17
C LYS A 68 7.35 7.25 -7.98
N PRO A 69 6.27 6.62 -8.51
CA PRO A 69 6.42 5.58 -9.51
C PRO A 69 7.28 6.07 -10.68
N THR A 70 8.16 5.21 -11.19
CA THR A 70 9.00 5.52 -12.36
C THR A 70 8.19 5.63 -13.65
N ASP A 71 7.05 4.94 -13.69
CA ASP A 71 6.09 5.00 -14.77
C ASP A 71 5.20 6.23 -14.59
N THR A 72 5.46 7.27 -15.37
CA THR A 72 4.72 8.54 -15.30
C THR A 72 3.27 8.41 -15.77
N SER A 73 2.95 7.43 -16.60
CA SER A 73 1.57 7.17 -17.03
C SER A 73 0.68 6.70 -15.86
N TYR A 74 1.30 6.16 -14.80
CA TYR A 74 0.62 5.74 -13.58
C TYR A 74 0.40 6.89 -12.57
N TRP A 75 1.00 8.07 -12.78
CA TRP A 75 0.97 9.15 -11.80
C TRP A 75 -0.45 9.64 -11.48
N CYS A 76 -1.33 9.72 -12.45
CA CYS A 76 -2.73 10.09 -12.21
C CYS A 76 -3.42 9.09 -11.28
N VAL A 77 -3.30 7.80 -11.57
CA VAL A 77 -3.85 6.73 -10.72
C VAL A 77 -3.22 6.78 -9.34
N TYR A 78 -1.90 7.01 -9.27
CA TYR A 78 -1.17 7.09 -8.00
C TYR A 78 -1.68 8.26 -7.14
N ALA A 79 -1.77 9.46 -7.68
CA ALA A 79 -2.20 10.64 -6.94
C ALA A 79 -3.67 10.55 -6.49
N HIS A 80 -4.56 10.07 -7.38
CA HIS A 80 -5.96 9.84 -7.01
C HIS A 80 -6.13 8.79 -5.93
N SER A 81 -5.44 7.66 -6.03
CA SER A 81 -5.51 6.59 -5.02
C SER A 81 -4.99 7.06 -3.67
N TRP A 82 -3.87 7.79 -3.67
CA TRP A 82 -3.31 8.37 -2.45
C TRP A 82 -4.30 9.32 -1.77
N ALA A 83 -4.85 10.28 -2.51
CA ALA A 83 -5.83 11.23 -1.99
C ALA A 83 -7.10 10.53 -1.49
N THR A 84 -7.62 9.54 -2.24
CA THR A 84 -8.81 8.77 -1.86
C THR A 84 -8.60 8.02 -0.56
N ILE A 85 -7.47 7.32 -0.40
CA ILE A 85 -7.16 6.57 0.82
C ILE A 85 -7.03 7.53 2.01
N LYS A 86 -6.28 8.63 1.85
CA LYS A 86 -6.15 9.62 2.94
C LYS A 86 -7.49 10.25 3.33
N THR A 87 -8.32 10.61 2.36
CA THR A 87 -9.66 11.15 2.63
C THR A 87 -10.54 10.15 3.35
N ARG A 88 -10.54 8.90 2.92
CA ARG A 88 -11.34 7.84 3.52
C ARG A 88 -10.99 7.56 4.97
N TRP A 89 -9.71 7.65 5.31
CA TRP A 89 -9.19 7.39 6.64
C TRP A 89 -8.98 8.67 7.46
N GLU A 90 -9.50 9.82 6.99
CA GLU A 90 -9.42 11.13 7.64
C GLU A 90 -7.97 11.54 7.99
N LEU A 91 -7.04 11.16 7.12
CA LEU A 91 -5.62 11.47 7.27
C LEU A 91 -5.29 12.84 6.68
N THR A 92 -4.42 13.57 7.36
CA THR A 92 -3.92 14.86 6.88
C THR A 92 -2.87 14.71 5.78
N VAL A 93 -2.63 15.78 5.03
CA VAL A 93 -1.53 15.90 4.07
C VAL A 93 -0.64 17.09 4.46
N THR A 94 0.66 16.95 4.27
CA THR A 94 1.59 18.08 4.40
C THR A 94 1.54 18.97 3.16
N ALA A 95 2.04 20.20 3.26
CA ALA A 95 2.13 21.11 2.11
C ALA A 95 3.02 20.53 0.98
N SER A 96 4.11 19.84 1.33
CA SER A 96 5.01 19.19 0.39
C SER A 96 4.34 18.02 -0.33
N GLU A 97 3.61 17.19 0.41
CA GLU A 97 2.83 16.07 -0.12
C GLU A 97 1.74 16.58 -1.08
N LEU A 98 0.98 17.63 -0.66
CA LEU A 98 -0.05 18.25 -1.49
C LEU A 98 0.55 18.82 -2.79
N GLY A 99 1.69 19.50 -2.71
CA GLY A 99 2.39 20.03 -3.89
C GLY A 99 2.78 18.93 -4.88
N ALA A 100 3.31 17.80 -4.37
CA ALA A 100 3.67 16.67 -5.21
C ALA A 100 2.46 16.01 -5.87
N LEU A 101 1.37 15.82 -5.13
CA LEU A 101 0.10 15.29 -5.65
C LEU A 101 -0.49 16.22 -6.72
N THR A 102 -0.47 17.53 -6.50
CA THR A 102 -0.95 18.52 -7.46
C THR A 102 -0.18 18.45 -8.78
N ILE A 103 1.16 18.32 -8.73
CA ILE A 103 1.98 18.17 -9.94
C ILE A 103 1.58 16.91 -10.73
N MET A 104 1.30 15.81 -10.05
CA MET A 104 0.85 14.57 -10.70
C MET A 104 -0.56 14.72 -11.29
N LEU A 105 -1.48 15.33 -10.54
CA LEU A 105 -2.87 15.53 -10.96
C LEU A 105 -2.99 16.49 -12.14
N ASN A 106 -2.13 17.50 -12.24
CA ASN A 106 -2.09 18.42 -13.39
C ASN A 106 -1.70 17.74 -14.72
N GLN A 107 -1.22 16.49 -14.66
CA GLN A 107 -0.94 15.69 -15.86
C GLN A 107 -2.12 14.78 -16.24
N CYS A 108 -3.19 14.81 -15.45
CA CYS A 108 -4.39 14.01 -15.70
C CYS A 108 -5.30 14.74 -16.67
N ASP A 109 -5.83 14.01 -17.64
CA ASP A 109 -7.03 14.46 -18.36
C ASP A 109 -8.26 14.19 -17.49
N ALA A 110 -9.43 14.65 -17.95
CA ALA A 110 -10.69 14.61 -17.19
C ALA A 110 -11.11 13.22 -16.65
N GLU A 111 -10.54 12.14 -17.22
CA GLU A 111 -10.82 10.74 -16.83
C GLU A 111 -9.50 10.01 -16.49
N PRO A 112 -8.94 10.18 -15.29
CA PRO A 112 -7.63 9.63 -14.93
C PRO A 112 -7.55 8.10 -14.93
N SER A 113 -8.66 7.40 -14.74
CA SER A 113 -8.69 5.93 -14.75
C SER A 113 -8.77 5.32 -16.15
N SER A 114 -9.10 6.09 -17.18
CA SER A 114 -9.30 5.58 -18.55
C SER A 114 -8.00 5.44 -19.35
N LYS A 115 -6.92 6.11 -18.95
CA LYS A 115 -5.66 6.11 -19.71
C LYS A 115 -4.64 5.07 -19.25
N TRP A 116 -4.65 4.66 -17.98
CA TRP A 116 -3.75 3.62 -17.55
C TRP A 116 -4.35 2.25 -17.81
N THR A 117 -3.85 1.57 -18.82
CA THR A 117 -4.12 0.15 -19.05
C THR A 117 -2.96 -0.67 -18.54
N PRO A 118 -3.19 -1.74 -17.73
CA PRO A 118 -2.13 -2.67 -17.38
C PRO A 118 -1.48 -3.21 -18.66
N PRO A 119 -0.16 -3.43 -18.66
CA PRO A 119 0.49 -4.11 -19.78
C PRO A 119 -0.20 -5.45 -20.07
N ALA A 120 -0.34 -5.84 -21.33
CA ALA A 120 -0.98 -7.09 -21.69
C ALA A 120 -0.25 -8.28 -21.06
N ALA A 121 -0.99 -9.22 -20.45
CA ALA A 121 -0.41 -10.42 -19.86
C ALA A 121 0.31 -11.23 -20.93
N PRO A 122 1.47 -11.82 -20.65
CA PRO A 122 2.04 -12.82 -21.55
C PRO A 122 1.03 -13.98 -21.69
N ALA A 123 0.80 -14.42 -22.92
CA ALA A 123 -0.16 -15.49 -23.21
C ALA A 123 0.20 -16.76 -22.41
N THR A 124 -0.67 -17.14 -21.48
CA THR A 124 -0.50 -18.35 -20.68
C THR A 124 -1.15 -19.52 -21.39
N THR A 125 -0.36 -20.53 -21.73
CA THR A 125 -0.89 -21.87 -22.07
C THR A 125 -1.46 -22.48 -20.78
N THR A 126 -2.76 -22.66 -20.76
CA THR A 126 -3.51 -23.12 -19.58
C THR A 126 -3.25 -24.61 -19.32
N SER A 127 -2.67 -24.95 -18.17
CA SER A 127 -2.82 -26.28 -17.56
C SER A 127 -3.57 -26.09 -16.25
N SER A 128 -4.80 -26.59 -16.23
CA SER A 128 -5.68 -26.52 -15.07
C SER A 128 -5.35 -27.65 -14.09
N THR A 129 -4.94 -27.33 -12.88
CA THR A 129 -4.95 -28.28 -11.76
C THR A 129 -5.57 -27.58 -10.55
N SER A 130 -6.74 -28.05 -10.17
CA SER A 130 -7.50 -27.60 -9.01
C SER A 130 -6.98 -28.26 -7.74
N THR A 131 -6.60 -27.46 -6.73
CA THR A 131 -6.29 -27.98 -5.39
C THR A 131 -7.08 -27.17 -4.34
N SER A 132 -7.82 -27.89 -3.50
CA SER A 132 -8.68 -27.38 -2.44
C SER A 132 -7.86 -26.86 -1.26
N SER A 133 -8.23 -25.69 -0.74
CA SER A 133 -7.59 -25.08 0.44
C SER A 133 -8.40 -25.35 1.71
N THR A 134 -7.76 -25.90 2.72
CA THR A 134 -8.28 -26.14 4.07
C THR A 134 -7.98 -24.91 4.94
N SER A 135 -9.01 -24.38 5.59
CA SER A 135 -8.90 -23.24 6.53
C SER A 135 -8.30 -23.69 7.86
N ALA A 136 -7.26 -23.00 8.31
CA ALA A 136 -6.70 -23.14 9.65
C ALA A 136 -7.14 -21.97 10.54
N THR A 137 -7.76 -22.28 11.69
CA THR A 137 -8.15 -21.34 12.74
C THR A 137 -6.95 -21.05 13.64
N VAL A 138 -6.55 -19.79 13.78
CA VAL A 138 -5.47 -19.38 14.67
C VAL A 138 -6.04 -18.72 15.93
N ALA A 139 -5.66 -19.25 17.09
CA ALA A 139 -6.03 -18.73 18.41
C ALA A 139 -5.22 -17.46 18.75
N GLN A 140 -5.92 -16.46 19.31
CA GLN A 140 -5.31 -15.19 19.75
C GLN A 140 -4.72 -15.34 21.16
N THR A 141 -3.46 -14.95 21.32
CA THR A 141 -2.84 -14.71 22.61
C THR A 141 -2.61 -13.22 22.82
N ASN A 142 -3.12 -12.68 23.93
CA ASN A 142 -2.93 -11.29 24.35
C ASN A 142 -1.47 -11.03 24.77
N THR A 143 -0.79 -10.11 24.12
CA THR A 143 0.52 -9.62 24.55
C THR A 143 0.49 -8.09 24.76
N THR A 144 1.11 -7.64 25.82
CA THR A 144 1.25 -6.23 26.22
C THR A 144 1.91 -5.39 25.12
N THR A 145 1.29 -4.27 24.76
CA THR A 145 1.76 -3.36 23.71
C THR A 145 3.09 -2.69 24.11
N PRO A 146 4.17 -2.84 23.32
CA PRO A 146 5.41 -2.09 23.53
C PRO A 146 5.23 -0.61 23.16
N ALA A 147 6.03 0.27 23.78
CA ALA A 147 6.06 1.68 23.41
C ALA A 147 6.54 1.88 21.96
N ASN A 148 5.90 2.76 21.22
CA ASN A 148 6.22 3.06 19.81
C ASN A 148 7.67 3.61 19.68
N PRO A 149 8.58 2.95 18.96
CA PRO A 149 9.99 3.35 18.84
C PRO A 149 10.26 4.46 17.82
N GLY A 150 9.22 5.11 17.28
CA GLY A 150 9.36 6.09 16.19
C GLY A 150 9.24 5.44 14.81
N ASN A 151 8.81 6.25 13.85
CA ASN A 151 8.21 5.82 12.60
C ASN A 151 9.24 5.54 11.49
N THR A 152 10.01 4.46 11.60
CA THR A 152 11.10 4.12 10.66
C THR A 152 10.88 2.82 9.88
N LYS A 153 9.82 2.06 10.17
CA LYS A 153 9.59 0.74 9.56
C LYS A 153 8.47 0.73 8.51
N ASN A 154 8.54 -0.25 7.64
CA ASN A 154 7.67 -0.54 6.49
C ASN A 154 7.06 -1.93 6.63
N CYS A 155 6.03 -2.27 5.85
CA CYS A 155 5.43 -3.61 5.88
C CYS A 155 6.43 -4.73 5.63
N SER A 156 7.43 -4.52 4.76
CA SER A 156 8.49 -5.49 4.49
C SER A 156 9.47 -5.72 5.63
N ASP A 157 9.44 -4.86 6.65
CA ASP A 157 10.34 -4.97 7.81
C ASP A 157 9.75 -5.81 8.95
N PHE A 158 8.52 -6.31 8.75
CA PHE A 158 7.82 -7.15 9.71
C PHE A 158 7.67 -8.57 9.17
N SER A 159 7.94 -9.55 10.02
CA SER A 159 7.78 -10.97 9.66
C SER A 159 6.34 -11.46 9.84
N SER A 160 5.52 -10.74 10.59
CA SER A 160 4.14 -11.10 10.87
C SER A 160 3.26 -9.88 11.13
N TYR A 161 1.94 -10.07 11.00
CA TYR A 161 0.94 -9.07 11.39
C TYR A 161 1.09 -8.63 12.86
N ALA A 162 1.29 -9.60 13.78
CA ALA A 162 1.41 -9.32 15.21
C ALA A 162 2.64 -8.43 15.52
N GLU A 163 3.74 -8.62 14.81
CA GLU A 163 4.93 -7.77 14.93
C GLU A 163 4.65 -6.35 14.42
N ALA A 164 3.99 -6.21 13.28
CA ALA A 164 3.62 -4.91 12.75
C ALA A 164 2.62 -4.18 13.67
N GLU A 165 1.62 -4.88 14.20
CA GLU A 165 0.63 -4.33 15.13
C GLU A 165 1.27 -3.83 16.42
N ALA A 166 2.24 -4.57 16.96
CA ALA A 166 2.94 -4.19 18.17
C ALA A 166 3.82 -2.94 17.98
N TRP A 167 4.32 -2.73 16.77
CA TRP A 167 5.14 -1.56 16.43
C TRP A 167 4.29 -0.32 16.11
N PHE A 168 3.15 -0.50 15.43
CA PHE A 168 2.26 0.57 14.99
C PHE A 168 1.39 1.11 16.13
#